data_bafe36235823be1ad48f7895955d3b73
#
_entry.id   bafe36235823be1ad48f7895955d3b73
#
_cell.length_a   1.000
_cell.length_b   1.000
_cell.length_c   1.000
_cell.angle_alpha   90.00
_cell.angle_beta   90.00
_cell.angle_gamma   90.00
#
_symmetry.space_group_name_H-M   'P 1'
#
loop_
_entity.id
_entity.type
_entity.pdbx_description
1 polymer ?
#
loop_
_entity_poly.entity_id
_entity_poly.type
_entity_poly.pdbx_seq_one_letter_code
_entity_poly.pdbx_strand_id
1 'polypeptide(L)'
;MKIRALTLAAFAFLAAAAFFTTRTRAEPDQVKMVVPGVWFREGDIQGQGHCNNVIIEMKDYLIVVDANFPSGARLAMQDAKRISNKPVKYVFDTHHHGDHLYGNPVWTQAGAITLAYSGVNDELKRYEPARWQDTAKKRSDVGDLKLAAPEPPKQTFDKSPFVLKDSTREVRFYFFGWAHTRGDGFVYLPKERVICTGDAVANGPYNFTGDGNIGNWPSVIRSAQRLEIAYVLPGHGDTGGKEVLEGQAQFMINLHKAVDNAIKQGKKLDDIVTGGSTSITLPDSVKNWVGKSLPAQVKDAYEEITQKKPHGDLPH
;
A
#
# COMPACT_ATOMS: atom_id res chain seq x y z
N MET A 1 53.07 -48.25 -44.71
CA MET A 1 51.81 -48.37 -43.99
C MET A 1 51.71 -47.22 -43.03
N LYS A 2 50.89 -46.18 -43.33
CA LYS A 2 50.72 -44.98 -42.48
C LYS A 2 49.33 -45.04 -41.87
N ILE A 3 49.25 -45.18 -40.56
CA ILE A 3 48.02 -45.14 -39.79
C ILE A 3 47.69 -43.68 -39.45
N ARG A 4 46.56 -43.18 -39.93
CA ARG A 4 46.05 -41.87 -39.60
C ARG A 4 45.19 -41.97 -38.33
N ALA A 5 45.55 -41.23 -37.30
CA ALA A 5 44.74 -41.07 -36.10
C ALA A 5 43.66 -40.02 -36.40
N LEU A 6 42.37 -40.37 -36.18
CA LEU A 6 41.22 -39.46 -36.16
C LEU A 6 41.08 -38.93 -34.75
N THR A 7 41.19 -37.63 -34.59
CA THR A 7 40.81 -36.91 -33.33
C THR A 7 39.34 -36.52 -33.42
N LEU A 8 38.50 -37.12 -32.55
CA LEU A 8 37.13 -36.67 -32.32
C LEU A 8 37.15 -35.48 -31.38
N ALA A 9 36.72 -34.31 -31.84
CA ALA A 9 36.43 -33.16 -31.00
C ALA A 9 34.98 -33.24 -30.51
N ALA A 10 34.78 -33.45 -29.20
CA ALA A 10 33.49 -33.41 -28.56
C ALA A 10 33.11 -31.96 -28.26
N PHE A 11 32.13 -31.40 -28.98
CA PHE A 11 31.50 -30.14 -28.62
C PHE A 11 30.48 -30.36 -27.48
N ALA A 12 30.81 -29.89 -26.29
CA ALA A 12 29.87 -29.83 -25.18
C ALA A 12 29.02 -28.57 -25.34
N PHE A 13 27.75 -28.72 -25.71
CA PHE A 13 26.73 -27.66 -25.65
C PHE A 13 26.29 -27.49 -24.19
N LEU A 14 26.74 -26.42 -23.52
CA LEU A 14 26.14 -25.96 -22.27
C LEU A 14 24.83 -25.23 -22.63
N ALA A 15 23.70 -25.92 -22.45
CA ALA A 15 22.38 -25.30 -22.44
C ALA A 15 22.19 -24.57 -21.11
N ALA A 16 22.37 -23.24 -21.12
CA ALA A 16 21.95 -22.38 -20.02
C ALA A 16 20.42 -22.36 -19.99
N ALA A 17 19.80 -23.16 -19.15
CA ALA A 17 18.38 -23.07 -18.86
C ALA A 17 18.14 -21.78 -18.09
N ALA A 18 17.66 -20.73 -18.77
CA ALA A 18 17.12 -19.54 -18.13
C ALA A 18 15.81 -19.95 -17.44
N PHE A 19 15.87 -20.13 -16.12
CA PHE A 19 14.67 -20.24 -15.32
C PHE A 19 13.98 -18.87 -15.32
N PHE A 20 13.07 -18.65 -16.26
CA PHE A 20 12.03 -17.64 -16.11
C PHE A 20 11.12 -18.12 -14.98
N THR A 21 11.36 -17.64 -13.76
CA THR A 21 10.36 -17.72 -12.71
C THR A 21 9.23 -16.79 -13.13
N THR A 22 8.20 -17.32 -13.78
CA THR A 22 6.92 -16.64 -13.87
C THR A 22 6.45 -16.42 -12.43
N ARG A 23 6.53 -15.19 -11.95
CA ARG A 23 5.87 -14.81 -10.69
C ARG A 23 4.38 -15.03 -10.95
N THR A 24 3.85 -16.14 -10.48
CA THR A 24 2.40 -16.33 -10.41
C THR A 24 1.88 -15.27 -9.45
N ARG A 25 0.97 -14.44 -9.94
CA ARG A 25 0.24 -13.48 -9.10
C ARG A 25 -0.30 -14.22 -7.88
N ALA A 26 -0.21 -13.61 -6.70
CA ALA A 26 -0.81 -14.19 -5.51
C ALA A 26 -2.34 -14.29 -5.72
N GLU A 27 -2.92 -15.43 -5.38
CA GLU A 27 -4.36 -15.54 -5.36
C GLU A 27 -4.90 -14.68 -4.20
N PRO A 28 -5.96 -13.89 -4.42
CA PRO A 28 -6.57 -13.10 -3.36
C PRO A 28 -6.91 -13.94 -2.14
N ASP A 29 -6.81 -13.35 -0.96
CA ASP A 29 -7.08 -13.99 0.34
C ASP A 29 -6.16 -15.16 0.71
N GLN A 30 -5.05 -15.38 -0.01
CA GLN A 30 -4.02 -16.34 0.40
C GLN A 30 -2.90 -15.66 1.19
N VAL A 31 -2.54 -16.32 2.31
CA VAL A 31 -1.42 -15.86 3.12
C VAL A 31 -0.14 -16.60 2.74
N LYS A 32 0.96 -15.87 2.49
CA LYS A 32 2.27 -16.39 2.13
C LYS A 32 3.34 -15.86 3.08
N MET A 33 4.26 -16.73 3.50
CA MET A 33 5.42 -16.31 4.28
C MET A 33 6.42 -15.59 3.36
N VAL A 34 6.74 -14.33 3.65
CA VAL A 34 7.72 -13.52 2.92
C VAL A 34 9.12 -13.80 3.42
N VAL A 35 9.29 -13.74 4.73
CA VAL A 35 10.50 -14.13 5.47
C VAL A 35 10.08 -14.80 6.78
N PRO A 36 10.95 -15.54 7.47
CA PRO A 36 10.59 -16.18 8.73
C PRO A 36 9.95 -15.22 9.72
N GLY A 37 8.71 -15.51 10.12
CA GLY A 37 7.93 -14.69 11.05
C GLY A 37 7.27 -13.45 10.45
N VAL A 38 7.21 -13.32 9.12
CA VAL A 38 6.47 -12.26 8.42
C VAL A 38 5.68 -12.86 7.27
N TRP A 39 4.37 -12.69 7.30
CA TRP A 39 3.45 -13.20 6.30
C TRP A 39 2.69 -12.05 5.64
N PHE A 40 2.46 -12.19 4.35
CA PHE A 40 1.68 -11.29 3.52
C PHE A 40 0.40 -11.98 3.06
N ARG A 41 -0.72 -11.30 3.19
CA ARG A 41 -2.01 -11.70 2.69
C ARG A 41 -2.45 -10.67 1.66
N GLU A 42 -2.57 -11.06 0.40
CA GLU A 42 -3.12 -10.20 -0.63
C GLU A 42 -4.64 -10.07 -0.44
N GLY A 43 -5.13 -8.83 -0.36
CA GLY A 43 -6.55 -8.54 -0.23
C GLY A 43 -7.27 -8.66 -1.57
N ASP A 44 -8.55 -8.99 -1.53
CA ASP A 44 -9.43 -8.99 -2.71
C ASP A 44 -9.97 -7.58 -2.96
N ILE A 45 -9.11 -6.70 -3.47
CA ILE A 45 -9.50 -5.29 -3.75
C ILE A 45 -10.61 -5.19 -4.82
N GLN A 46 -10.62 -6.10 -5.79
CA GLN A 46 -11.58 -6.03 -6.90
C GLN A 46 -12.94 -6.62 -6.56
N GLY A 47 -12.99 -7.70 -5.79
CA GLY A 47 -14.25 -8.37 -5.43
C GLY A 47 -14.83 -7.85 -4.12
N GLN A 48 -14.02 -7.80 -3.07
CA GLN A 48 -14.47 -7.45 -1.71
C GLN A 48 -14.04 -6.05 -1.26
N GLY A 49 -13.16 -5.39 -2.00
CA GLY A 49 -12.60 -4.10 -1.61
C GLY A 49 -11.63 -4.21 -0.42
N HIS A 50 -11.02 -5.37 -0.19
CA HIS A 50 -10.08 -5.58 0.91
C HIS A 50 -8.68 -5.11 0.54
N CYS A 51 -8.01 -4.43 1.48
CA CYS A 51 -6.58 -4.16 1.39
C CYS A 51 -5.74 -5.41 1.71
N ASN A 52 -4.45 -5.33 1.45
CA ASN A 52 -3.49 -6.31 1.91
C ASN A 52 -3.32 -6.26 3.43
N ASN A 53 -2.94 -7.39 4.02
CA ASN A 53 -2.53 -7.43 5.41
C ASN A 53 -1.12 -8.02 5.55
N VAL A 54 -0.38 -7.57 6.55
CA VAL A 54 0.89 -8.19 6.93
C VAL A 54 0.78 -8.66 8.38
N ILE A 55 1.18 -9.93 8.63
CA ILE A 55 1.19 -10.51 9.97
C ILE A 55 2.66 -10.66 10.37
N ILE A 56 3.04 -10.06 11.49
CA ILE A 56 4.41 -10.02 12.01
C ILE A 56 4.43 -10.72 13.36
N GLU A 57 5.27 -11.75 13.49
CA GLU A 57 5.42 -12.49 14.72
C GLU A 57 6.50 -11.90 15.61
N MET A 58 6.11 -11.53 16.83
CA MET A 58 6.98 -11.15 17.93
C MET A 58 7.17 -12.34 18.87
N LYS A 59 7.94 -12.19 19.95
CA LYS A 59 8.20 -13.28 20.90
C LYS A 59 6.91 -13.89 21.46
N ASP A 60 6.01 -13.04 21.96
CA ASP A 60 4.83 -13.47 22.72
C ASP A 60 3.49 -13.06 22.08
N TYR A 61 3.52 -12.33 20.95
CA TYR A 61 2.33 -11.81 20.30
C TYR A 61 2.55 -11.60 18.79
N LEU A 62 1.45 -11.29 18.09
CA LEU A 62 1.44 -10.88 16.69
C LEU A 62 1.13 -9.39 16.56
N ILE A 63 1.68 -8.76 15.51
CA ILE A 63 1.27 -7.46 15.00
C ILE A 63 0.63 -7.70 13.63
N VAL A 64 -0.50 -7.06 13.37
CA VAL A 64 -1.13 -7.03 12.04
C VAL A 64 -1.01 -5.61 11.49
N VAL A 65 -0.65 -5.47 10.23
CA VAL A 65 -0.67 -4.20 9.50
C VAL A 65 -1.97 -4.13 8.72
N ASP A 66 -2.67 -3.04 8.92
CA ASP A 66 -4.01 -2.68 8.48
C ASP A 66 -5.15 -3.51 9.07
N ALA A 67 -6.14 -2.79 9.60
CA ALA A 67 -7.33 -3.39 10.18
C ALA A 67 -8.29 -3.94 9.12
N ASN A 68 -8.17 -3.52 7.85
CA ASN A 68 -9.03 -3.88 6.74
C ASN A 68 -10.49 -3.38 6.91
N PHE A 69 -11.41 -3.73 5.99
CA PHE A 69 -12.84 -3.72 6.27
C PHE A 69 -13.21 -4.82 7.28
N PRO A 70 -14.37 -4.73 7.95
CA PRO A 70 -14.74 -5.73 8.97
C PRO A 70 -14.75 -7.19 8.48
N SER A 71 -15.14 -7.44 7.22
CA SER A 71 -15.08 -8.78 6.62
C SER A 71 -13.63 -9.24 6.41
N GLY A 72 -12.77 -8.38 5.88
CA GLY A 72 -11.34 -8.65 5.69
C GLY A 72 -10.61 -8.83 7.03
N ALA A 73 -10.96 -8.03 8.06
CA ALA A 73 -10.43 -8.19 9.42
C ALA A 73 -10.69 -9.60 9.98
N ARG A 74 -11.90 -10.13 9.79
CA ARG A 74 -12.25 -11.49 10.24
C ARG A 74 -11.43 -12.56 9.52
N LEU A 75 -11.19 -12.39 8.22
CA LEU A 75 -10.34 -13.30 7.44
C LEU A 75 -8.88 -13.23 7.89
N ALA A 76 -8.32 -12.02 8.02
CA ALA A 76 -6.95 -11.83 8.51
C ALA A 76 -6.75 -12.39 9.93
N MET A 77 -7.77 -12.30 10.79
CA MET A 77 -7.76 -12.90 12.13
C MET A 77 -7.76 -14.41 12.08
N GLN A 78 -8.51 -15.04 11.16
CA GLN A 78 -8.47 -16.49 10.95
C GLN A 78 -7.10 -16.93 10.47
N ASP A 79 -6.49 -16.19 9.55
CA ASP A 79 -5.14 -16.45 9.07
C ASP A 79 -4.11 -16.33 10.20
N ALA A 80 -4.18 -15.29 11.01
CA ALA A 80 -3.31 -15.13 12.17
C ALA A 80 -3.38 -16.32 13.13
N LYS A 81 -4.60 -16.82 13.40
CA LYS A 81 -4.82 -18.03 14.23
C LYS A 81 -4.26 -19.32 13.59
N ARG A 82 -4.28 -19.43 12.26
CA ARG A 82 -3.68 -20.59 11.56
C ARG A 82 -2.15 -20.53 11.59
N ILE A 83 -1.59 -19.32 11.54
CA ILE A 83 -0.15 -19.09 11.56
C ILE A 83 0.44 -19.34 12.95
N SER A 84 -0.21 -18.87 14.01
CA SER A 84 0.34 -18.91 15.36
C SER A 84 -0.75 -18.93 16.43
N ASN A 85 -0.47 -19.61 17.57
CA ASN A 85 -1.32 -19.56 18.76
C ASN A 85 -1.14 -18.28 19.60
N LYS A 86 -0.22 -17.38 19.21
CA LYS A 86 0.01 -16.12 19.90
C LYS A 86 -1.15 -15.14 19.64
N PRO A 87 -1.53 -14.32 20.63
CA PRO A 87 -2.58 -13.32 20.41
C PRO A 87 -2.10 -12.22 19.48
N VAL A 88 -3.00 -11.65 18.68
CA VAL A 88 -2.77 -10.38 18.01
C VAL A 88 -2.86 -9.28 19.06
N LYS A 89 -1.74 -8.64 19.38
CA LYS A 89 -1.67 -7.59 20.39
C LYS A 89 -1.82 -6.20 19.79
N TYR A 90 -1.26 -5.98 18.61
CA TYR A 90 -1.35 -4.69 17.93
C TYR A 90 -1.88 -4.87 16.51
N VAL A 91 -2.72 -3.91 16.09
CA VAL A 91 -3.10 -3.72 14.70
C VAL A 91 -2.70 -2.30 14.33
N PHE A 92 -1.87 -2.17 13.29
CA PHE A 92 -1.37 -0.88 12.86
C PHE A 92 -2.16 -0.38 11.65
N ASP A 93 -2.90 0.71 11.83
CA ASP A 93 -3.61 1.36 10.73
C ASP A 93 -2.62 2.26 9.99
N THR A 94 -2.29 1.92 8.75
CA THR A 94 -1.36 2.73 7.95
C THR A 94 -1.93 4.09 7.63
N HIS A 95 -3.26 4.20 7.44
CA HIS A 95 -3.96 5.45 7.19
C HIS A 95 -5.47 5.30 7.47
N HIS A 96 -6.25 6.36 7.24
CA HIS A 96 -7.66 6.45 7.68
C HIS A 96 -8.69 5.83 6.73
N HIS A 97 -8.33 5.38 5.52
CA HIS A 97 -9.31 4.84 4.57
C HIS A 97 -9.99 3.58 5.08
N GLY A 98 -11.24 3.38 4.63
CA GLY A 98 -12.11 2.37 5.23
C GLY A 98 -11.61 0.94 5.10
N ASP A 99 -10.98 0.61 4.00
CA ASP A 99 -10.37 -0.71 3.76
C ASP A 99 -9.08 -0.95 4.55
N HIS A 100 -8.55 0.05 5.24
CA HIS A 100 -7.41 -0.05 6.14
C HIS A 100 -7.77 0.09 7.61
N LEU A 101 -8.91 0.79 7.95
CA LEU A 101 -9.21 1.16 9.32
C LEU A 101 -10.59 0.69 9.82
N TYR A 102 -11.60 0.53 8.95
CA TYR A 102 -12.97 0.28 9.40
C TYR A 102 -13.17 -1.06 10.12
N GLY A 103 -12.19 -1.97 10.05
CA GLY A 103 -12.14 -3.20 10.83
C GLY A 103 -11.70 -3.05 12.28
N ASN A 104 -11.31 -1.85 12.75
CA ASN A 104 -10.85 -1.61 14.12
C ASN A 104 -11.76 -2.21 15.19
N PRO A 105 -13.11 -2.08 15.12
CA PRO A 105 -14.00 -2.68 16.11
C PRO A 105 -13.88 -4.21 16.21
N VAL A 106 -13.59 -4.89 15.11
CA VAL A 106 -13.40 -6.35 15.08
C VAL A 106 -12.15 -6.75 15.86
N TRP A 107 -11.07 -6.01 15.68
CA TRP A 107 -9.79 -6.26 16.34
C TRP A 107 -9.82 -5.88 17.82
N THR A 108 -10.42 -4.75 18.18
CA THR A 108 -10.50 -4.30 19.58
C THR A 108 -11.41 -5.19 20.41
N GLN A 109 -12.52 -5.70 19.84
CA GLN A 109 -13.36 -6.73 20.47
C GLN A 109 -12.60 -8.04 20.73
N ALA A 110 -11.60 -8.35 19.91
CA ALA A 110 -10.72 -9.51 20.11
C ALA A 110 -9.55 -9.22 21.09
N GLY A 111 -9.48 -8.02 21.67
CA GLY A 111 -8.48 -7.64 22.67
C GLY A 111 -7.21 -6.99 22.08
N ALA A 112 -7.16 -6.71 20.78
CA ALA A 112 -6.04 -6.00 20.17
C ALA A 112 -6.08 -4.49 20.47
N ILE A 113 -4.90 -3.86 20.44
CA ILE A 113 -4.72 -2.42 20.51
C ILE A 113 -4.49 -1.92 19.09
N THR A 114 -5.39 -1.09 18.57
CA THR A 114 -5.20 -0.42 17.29
C THR A 114 -4.26 0.76 17.46
N LEU A 115 -3.28 0.89 16.57
CA LEU A 115 -2.16 1.84 16.65
C LEU A 115 -2.00 2.57 15.32
N ALA A 116 -1.81 3.88 15.33
CA ALA A 116 -1.55 4.66 14.12
C ALA A 116 -0.64 5.87 14.40
N TYR A 117 -0.12 6.50 13.33
CA TYR A 117 0.38 7.85 13.42
C TYR A 117 -0.78 8.83 13.72
N SER A 118 -0.55 9.86 14.54
CA SER A 118 -1.61 10.79 15.00
C SER A 118 -2.36 11.50 13.88
N GLY A 119 -1.72 11.72 12.72
CA GLY A 119 -2.35 12.29 11.54
C GLY A 119 -3.60 11.52 11.06
N VAL A 120 -3.71 10.22 11.37
CA VAL A 120 -4.93 9.43 11.11
C VAL A 120 -6.15 10.03 11.82
N ASN A 121 -5.99 10.47 13.07
CA ASN A 121 -7.08 11.10 13.83
C ASN A 121 -7.52 12.45 13.23
N ASP A 122 -6.61 13.19 12.61
CA ASP A 122 -6.95 14.46 11.97
C ASP A 122 -7.72 14.24 10.67
N GLU A 123 -7.38 13.19 9.93
CA GLU A 123 -8.14 12.79 8.75
C GLU A 123 -9.54 12.25 9.13
N LEU A 124 -9.64 11.45 10.20
CA LEU A 124 -10.94 11.00 10.70
C LEU A 124 -11.86 12.18 11.07
N LYS A 125 -11.34 13.21 11.74
CA LYS A 125 -12.11 14.43 12.05
C LYS A 125 -12.59 15.16 10.79
N ARG A 126 -11.83 15.10 9.70
CA ARG A 126 -12.13 15.79 8.44
C ARG A 126 -13.22 15.09 7.65
N TYR A 127 -13.16 13.76 7.54
CA TYR A 127 -13.95 12.99 6.59
C TYR A 127 -15.07 12.17 7.24
N GLU A 128 -14.95 11.87 8.54
CA GLU A 128 -15.95 11.06 9.24
C GLU A 128 -16.88 11.94 10.10
N PRO A 129 -18.14 11.54 10.31
CA PRO A 129 -18.71 10.22 9.99
C PRO A 129 -19.29 10.08 8.58
N ALA A 130 -19.19 11.06 7.71
CA ALA A 130 -19.88 11.06 6.42
C ALA A 130 -19.49 9.85 5.53
N ARG A 131 -18.18 9.59 5.40
CA ARG A 131 -17.67 8.44 4.60
C ARG A 131 -18.09 7.10 5.20
N TRP A 132 -18.06 6.97 6.53
CA TRP A 132 -18.54 5.78 7.21
C TRP A 132 -20.00 5.51 6.90
N GLN A 133 -20.88 6.51 7.09
CA GLN A 133 -22.31 6.38 6.85
C GLN A 133 -22.64 6.01 5.41
N ASP A 134 -21.90 6.56 4.47
CA ASP A 134 -22.04 6.25 3.04
C ASP A 134 -21.57 4.83 2.71
N THR A 135 -20.46 4.40 3.32
CA THR A 135 -19.94 3.04 3.21
C THR A 135 -20.88 2.03 3.86
N ALA A 136 -21.42 2.33 5.04
CA ALA A 136 -22.37 1.45 5.76
C ALA A 136 -23.66 1.17 4.97
N LYS A 137 -24.11 2.11 4.14
CA LYS A 137 -25.24 1.90 3.23
C LYS A 137 -24.91 0.92 2.09
N LYS A 138 -23.65 0.86 1.67
CA LYS A 138 -23.19 0.08 0.51
C LYS A 138 -22.61 -1.27 0.89
N ARG A 139 -22.13 -1.40 2.13
CA ARG A 139 -21.43 -2.59 2.65
C ARG A 139 -22.10 -3.10 3.92
N SER A 140 -22.65 -4.29 3.86
CA SER A 140 -23.32 -4.92 5.01
C SER A 140 -22.36 -5.16 6.17
N ASP A 141 -21.11 -5.55 5.90
CA ASP A 141 -20.10 -5.82 6.93
C ASP A 141 -19.75 -4.58 7.79
N VAL A 142 -19.89 -3.38 7.22
CA VAL A 142 -19.78 -2.10 7.95
C VAL A 142 -21.09 -1.72 8.62
N GLY A 143 -22.22 -1.82 7.90
CA GLY A 143 -23.56 -1.48 8.41
C GLY A 143 -23.98 -2.35 9.60
N ASP A 144 -23.64 -3.64 9.61
CA ASP A 144 -23.96 -4.59 10.68
C ASP A 144 -23.24 -4.28 12.01
N LEU A 145 -22.18 -3.48 12.00
CA LEU A 145 -21.54 -3.00 13.22
C LEU A 145 -22.44 -2.02 14.01
N LYS A 146 -23.41 -1.39 13.35
CA LYS A 146 -24.35 -0.42 13.96
C LYS A 146 -23.68 0.73 14.69
N LEU A 147 -22.51 1.16 14.21
CA LEU A 147 -21.77 2.30 14.72
C LEU A 147 -22.13 3.56 13.92
N ALA A 148 -22.07 4.71 14.57
CA ALA A 148 -22.31 6.01 13.93
C ALA A 148 -21.11 6.53 13.12
N ALA A 149 -19.91 6.07 13.47
CA ALA A 149 -18.64 6.46 12.88
C ALA A 149 -17.61 5.32 13.05
N PRO A 150 -16.47 5.32 12.32
CA PRO A 150 -15.42 4.35 12.54
C PRO A 150 -14.80 4.50 13.93
N GLU A 151 -14.33 3.38 14.48
CA GLU A 151 -13.58 3.40 15.73
C GLU A 151 -12.16 3.91 15.47
N PRO A 152 -11.75 5.02 16.11
CA PRO A 152 -10.41 5.56 15.93
C PRO A 152 -9.37 4.61 16.54
N PRO A 153 -8.08 4.73 16.15
CA PRO A 153 -6.99 4.00 16.79
C PRO A 153 -6.98 4.25 18.31
N LYS A 154 -6.82 3.18 19.10
CA LYS A 154 -6.75 3.26 20.57
C LYS A 154 -5.47 3.92 21.05
N GLN A 155 -4.42 3.83 20.28
CA GLN A 155 -3.11 4.42 20.55
C GLN A 155 -2.59 5.14 19.30
N THR A 156 -1.99 6.31 19.51
CA THR A 156 -1.29 7.03 18.44
C THR A 156 0.11 7.42 18.87
N PHE A 157 0.96 7.72 17.91
CA PHE A 157 2.29 8.28 18.14
C PHE A 157 2.53 9.50 17.24
N ASP A 158 3.31 10.46 17.76
CA ASP A 158 3.72 11.68 17.05
C ASP A 158 5.22 11.65 16.70
N LYS A 159 6.02 10.93 17.49
CA LYS A 159 7.46 10.81 17.28
C LYS A 159 7.78 9.62 16.38
N SER A 160 8.37 9.90 15.23
CA SER A 160 8.76 8.89 14.24
C SER A 160 10.29 8.66 14.27
N PRO A 161 10.77 7.39 14.33
CA PRO A 161 9.95 6.19 14.46
C PRO A 161 9.44 5.92 15.87
N PHE A 162 8.22 5.35 15.97
CA PHE A 162 7.80 4.62 17.16
C PHE A 162 8.34 3.18 17.05
N VAL A 163 8.82 2.57 18.14
CA VAL A 163 9.52 1.29 18.11
C VAL A 163 8.91 0.28 19.07
N LEU A 164 8.56 -0.89 18.54
CA LEU A 164 8.29 -2.09 19.33
C LEU A 164 9.47 -3.06 19.15
N LYS A 165 10.01 -3.56 20.27
CA LYS A 165 11.18 -4.43 20.24
C LYS A 165 11.12 -5.47 21.35
N ASP A 166 11.52 -6.68 21.01
CA ASP A 166 11.77 -7.76 21.97
C ASP A 166 13.05 -8.55 21.60
N SER A 167 13.25 -9.72 22.22
CA SER A 167 14.42 -10.56 21.93
C SER A 167 14.42 -11.20 20.54
N THR A 168 13.26 -11.22 19.87
CA THR A 168 13.08 -11.86 18.55
C THR A 168 13.22 -10.84 17.42
N ARG A 169 12.60 -9.65 17.57
CA ARG A 169 12.46 -8.70 16.47
C ARG A 169 12.34 -7.26 16.95
N GLU A 170 12.72 -6.35 16.06
CA GLU A 170 12.47 -4.93 16.17
C GLU A 170 11.56 -4.50 15.02
N VAL A 171 10.48 -3.79 15.33
CA VAL A 171 9.52 -3.23 14.38
C VAL A 171 9.47 -1.72 14.59
N ARG A 172 9.71 -0.96 13.54
CA ARG A 172 9.71 0.50 13.55
C ARG A 172 8.55 1.03 12.74
N PHE A 173 7.79 1.94 13.33
CA PHE A 173 6.66 2.61 12.69
C PHE A 173 7.07 4.04 12.35
N TYR A 174 7.04 4.38 11.06
CA TYR A 174 7.49 5.66 10.54
C TYR A 174 6.32 6.48 10.01
N PHE A 175 6.47 7.79 10.09
CA PHE A 175 5.80 8.77 9.26
C PHE A 175 6.87 9.54 8.50
N PHE A 176 6.84 9.51 7.16
CA PHE A 176 7.82 10.19 6.31
C PHE A 176 7.28 11.49 5.70
N GLY A 177 6.02 11.79 5.94
CA GLY A 177 5.33 12.95 5.41
C GLY A 177 4.01 12.59 4.72
N TRP A 178 3.32 13.62 4.26
CA TRP A 178 2.04 13.48 3.58
C TRP A 178 2.23 13.14 2.10
N ALA A 179 1.80 11.96 1.71
CA ALA A 179 1.74 11.44 0.34
C ALA A 179 0.29 11.14 -0.05
N HIS A 180 -0.21 9.94 0.29
CA HIS A 180 -1.57 9.48 0.04
C HIS A 180 -2.57 10.14 0.99
N THR A 181 -2.22 10.23 2.27
CA THR A 181 -2.97 10.92 3.32
C THR A 181 -2.00 11.63 4.30
N ARG A 182 -2.53 12.49 5.17
CA ARG A 182 -1.73 13.09 6.26
C ARG A 182 -1.34 12.11 7.35
N GLY A 183 -1.91 10.91 7.31
CA GLY A 183 -1.70 9.85 8.31
C GLY A 183 -0.78 8.72 7.85
N ASP A 184 -0.15 8.80 6.68
CA ASP A 184 0.59 7.70 6.05
C ASP A 184 1.65 7.08 6.95
N GLY A 185 1.33 5.93 7.52
CA GLY A 185 2.22 5.15 8.36
C GLY A 185 2.92 4.04 7.59
N PHE A 186 4.22 3.87 7.86
CA PHE A 186 5.04 2.79 7.31
C PHE A 186 5.53 1.89 8.43
N VAL A 187 5.59 0.58 8.18
CA VAL A 187 6.16 -0.39 9.12
C VAL A 187 7.44 -0.94 8.55
N TYR A 188 8.55 -0.86 9.29
CA TYR A 188 9.84 -1.33 8.85
C TYR A 188 10.47 -2.31 9.83
N LEU A 189 10.96 -3.43 9.31
CA LEU A 189 11.67 -4.48 10.01
C LEU A 189 13.13 -4.46 9.58
N PRO A 190 14.05 -3.86 10.39
CA PRO A 190 15.42 -3.61 9.96
C PRO A 190 16.22 -4.87 9.63
N LYS A 191 16.11 -5.90 10.48
CA LYS A 191 16.82 -7.18 10.30
C LYS A 191 16.35 -7.93 9.06
N GLU A 192 15.06 -7.96 8.84
CA GLU A 192 14.41 -8.64 7.71
C GLU A 192 14.46 -7.81 6.42
N ARG A 193 14.73 -6.51 6.52
CA ARG A 193 14.75 -5.55 5.42
C ARG A 193 13.39 -5.49 4.69
N VAL A 194 12.31 -5.61 5.46
CA VAL A 194 10.93 -5.56 4.99
C VAL A 194 10.32 -4.20 5.30
N ILE A 195 9.61 -3.60 4.35
CA ILE A 195 8.79 -2.40 4.56
C ILE A 195 7.35 -2.65 4.15
N CYS A 196 6.38 -2.33 5.03
CA CYS A 196 4.96 -2.23 4.70
C CYS A 196 4.63 -0.76 4.52
N THR A 197 3.87 -0.41 3.49
CA THR A 197 3.76 0.98 3.04
C THR A 197 2.35 1.54 3.09
N GLY A 198 1.33 0.70 3.36
CA GLY A 198 -0.03 1.12 3.07
C GLY A 198 -0.15 1.62 1.64
N ASP A 199 -1.05 2.56 1.40
CA ASP A 199 -1.33 3.10 0.08
C ASP A 199 -0.42 4.27 -0.34
N ALA A 200 0.50 4.68 0.53
CA ALA A 200 1.61 5.53 0.08
C ALA A 200 2.39 4.85 -1.06
N VAL A 201 2.32 3.51 -1.14
CA VAL A 201 2.82 2.72 -2.29
C VAL A 201 1.83 1.58 -2.59
N ALA A 202 1.22 1.63 -3.76
CA ALA A 202 0.47 0.51 -4.34
C ALA A 202 1.29 -0.14 -5.46
N ASN A 203 1.23 -1.46 -5.59
CA ASN A 203 1.87 -2.17 -6.71
C ASN A 203 0.82 -2.52 -7.77
N GLY A 204 0.48 -1.54 -8.58
CA GLY A 204 -0.55 -1.67 -9.60
C GLY A 204 -1.43 -0.42 -9.71
N PRO A 205 -2.54 -0.48 -10.48
CA PRO A 205 -3.39 0.67 -10.80
C PRO A 205 -4.40 1.01 -9.68
N TYR A 206 -3.95 1.02 -8.43
CA TYR A 206 -4.82 1.15 -7.25
C TYR A 206 -4.70 2.50 -6.53
N ASN A 207 -4.02 3.47 -7.15
CA ASN A 207 -3.78 4.76 -6.52
C ASN A 207 -5.06 5.60 -6.45
N PHE A 208 -5.39 6.06 -5.25
CA PHE A 208 -6.35 7.12 -5.01
C PHE A 208 -5.58 8.40 -4.61
N THR A 209 -5.90 9.53 -5.21
CA THR A 209 -5.17 10.80 -5.04
C THR A 209 -5.98 11.88 -4.34
N GLY A 210 -7.27 11.64 -4.08
CA GLY A 210 -8.21 12.63 -3.56
C GLY A 210 -7.84 13.27 -2.23
N ASP A 211 -7.23 12.51 -1.30
CA ASP A 211 -6.79 13.03 0.01
C ASP A 211 -5.28 13.32 0.01
N GLY A 212 -4.63 13.25 -1.15
CA GLY A 212 -3.19 13.25 -1.31
C GLY A 212 -2.55 14.63 -1.41
N ASN A 213 -1.21 14.58 -1.38
CA ASN A 213 -0.31 15.65 -1.76
C ASN A 213 0.58 15.12 -2.89
N ILE A 214 0.07 15.20 -4.11
CA ILE A 214 0.67 14.57 -5.31
C ILE A 214 2.09 15.09 -5.54
N GLY A 215 2.30 16.38 -5.38
CA GLY A 215 3.61 17.02 -5.57
C GLY A 215 4.65 16.58 -4.53
N ASN A 216 4.23 16.30 -3.28
CA ASN A 216 5.14 15.84 -2.21
C ASN A 216 5.32 14.33 -2.19
N TRP A 217 4.41 13.56 -2.76
CA TRP A 217 4.40 12.08 -2.69
C TRP A 217 5.74 11.44 -3.07
N PRO A 218 6.41 11.83 -4.18
CA PRO A 218 7.73 11.27 -4.50
C PRO A 218 8.80 11.53 -3.44
N SER A 219 8.69 12.66 -2.69
CA SER A 219 9.63 12.99 -1.62
C SER A 219 9.48 12.06 -0.41
N VAL A 220 8.23 11.72 -0.07
CA VAL A 220 7.92 10.75 0.99
C VAL A 220 8.50 9.37 0.64
N ILE A 221 8.28 8.91 -0.59
CA ILE A 221 8.83 7.63 -1.05
C ILE A 221 10.37 7.65 -1.02
N ARG A 222 11.02 8.72 -1.50
CA ARG A 222 12.48 8.86 -1.41
C ARG A 222 13.00 8.79 0.03
N SER A 223 12.23 9.28 1.00
CA SER A 223 12.59 9.17 2.41
C SER A 223 12.56 7.72 2.89
N ALA A 224 11.55 6.94 2.49
CA ALA A 224 11.49 5.50 2.76
C ALA A 224 12.65 4.73 2.07
N GLN A 225 13.01 5.11 0.84
CA GLN A 225 14.09 4.47 0.07
C GLN A 225 15.49 4.59 0.71
N ARG A 226 15.68 5.49 1.68
CA ARG A 226 16.94 5.59 2.45
C ARG A 226 17.15 4.40 3.38
N LEU A 227 16.11 3.62 3.66
CA LEU A 227 16.20 2.39 4.44
C LEU A 227 16.79 1.26 3.59
N GLU A 228 17.38 0.27 4.27
CA GLU A 228 17.85 -0.95 3.63
C GLU A 228 16.67 -1.90 3.39
N ILE A 229 16.10 -1.89 2.18
CA ILE A 229 14.90 -2.63 1.82
C ILE A 229 15.24 -3.76 0.87
N ALA A 230 14.73 -4.96 1.15
CA ALA A 230 14.73 -6.11 0.26
C ALA A 230 13.30 -6.44 -0.23
N TYR A 231 12.30 -6.24 0.64
CA TYR A 231 10.91 -6.57 0.36
C TYR A 231 10.03 -5.36 0.64
N VAL A 232 9.14 -5.05 -0.31
CA VAL A 232 8.09 -4.03 -0.21
C VAL A 232 6.75 -4.74 -0.19
N LEU A 233 5.97 -4.50 0.86
CA LEU A 233 4.64 -5.03 1.08
C LEU A 233 3.64 -3.87 0.99
N PRO A 234 3.03 -3.66 -0.19
CA PRO A 234 2.15 -2.52 -0.45
C PRO A 234 0.77 -2.69 0.18
N GLY A 235 -0.01 -1.60 0.27
CA GLY A 235 -1.40 -1.66 0.69
C GLY A 235 -2.30 -2.41 -0.30
N HIS A 236 -1.98 -2.32 -1.59
CA HIS A 236 -2.66 -3.04 -2.67
C HIS A 236 -1.68 -3.59 -3.70
N GLY A 237 -2.04 -4.76 -4.28
CA GLY A 237 -1.25 -5.47 -5.29
C GLY A 237 -0.15 -6.35 -4.70
N ASP A 238 0.61 -6.98 -5.59
CA ASP A 238 1.65 -7.96 -5.22
C ASP A 238 2.82 -7.34 -4.43
N THR A 239 3.48 -8.17 -3.65
CA THR A 239 4.79 -7.83 -3.04
C THR A 239 5.86 -7.62 -4.12
N GLY A 240 6.90 -6.86 -3.79
CA GLY A 240 8.05 -6.67 -4.67
C GLY A 240 9.31 -6.25 -3.93
N GLY A 241 10.28 -5.73 -4.66
CA GLY A 241 11.49 -5.11 -4.15
C GLY A 241 11.43 -3.58 -4.24
N LYS A 242 12.60 -2.94 -4.25
CA LYS A 242 12.71 -1.47 -4.34
C LYS A 242 12.09 -0.88 -5.61
N GLU A 243 11.97 -1.68 -6.67
CA GLU A 243 11.35 -1.28 -7.94
C GLU A 243 9.88 -0.86 -7.76
N VAL A 244 9.18 -1.39 -6.76
CA VAL A 244 7.79 -0.98 -6.46
C VAL A 244 7.75 0.45 -5.91
N LEU A 245 8.67 0.80 -5.02
CA LEU A 245 8.82 2.18 -4.53
C LEU A 245 9.17 3.15 -5.66
N GLU A 246 10.13 2.75 -6.51
CA GLU A 246 10.56 3.57 -7.62
C GLU A 246 9.43 3.78 -8.64
N GLY A 247 8.72 2.71 -9.00
CA GLY A 247 7.60 2.78 -9.94
C GLY A 247 6.48 3.70 -9.45
N GLN A 248 6.11 3.60 -8.17
CA GLN A 248 5.12 4.51 -7.56
C GLN A 248 5.61 5.98 -7.59
N ALA A 249 6.86 6.24 -7.23
CA ALA A 249 7.41 7.58 -7.27
C ALA A 249 7.43 8.14 -8.69
N GLN A 250 7.85 7.33 -9.66
CA GLN A 250 7.89 7.72 -11.08
C GLN A 250 6.49 7.95 -11.65
N PHE A 251 5.50 7.16 -11.24
CA PHE A 251 4.11 7.39 -11.63
C PHE A 251 3.64 8.78 -11.18
N MET A 252 3.83 9.15 -9.92
CA MET A 252 3.43 10.47 -9.39
C MET A 252 4.20 11.62 -10.06
N ILE A 253 5.51 11.46 -10.30
CA ILE A 253 6.32 12.46 -11.03
C ILE A 253 5.78 12.67 -12.45
N ASN A 254 5.52 11.58 -13.17
CA ASN A 254 5.06 11.67 -14.56
C ASN A 254 3.63 12.21 -14.65
N LEU A 255 2.74 11.83 -13.73
CA LEU A 255 1.37 12.38 -13.64
C LEU A 255 1.42 13.90 -13.45
N HIS A 256 2.11 14.38 -12.41
CA HIS A 256 2.22 15.79 -12.11
C HIS A 256 2.85 16.56 -13.29
N LYS A 257 3.94 16.07 -13.85
CA LYS A 257 4.63 16.70 -14.99
C LYS A 257 3.76 16.77 -16.24
N ALA A 258 3.02 15.71 -16.55
CA ALA A 258 2.18 15.67 -17.75
C ALA A 258 1.02 16.68 -17.65
N VAL A 259 0.41 16.79 -16.47
CA VAL A 259 -0.66 17.76 -16.20
C VAL A 259 -0.11 19.19 -16.21
N ASP A 260 1.01 19.46 -15.55
CA ASP A 260 1.66 20.79 -15.54
C ASP A 260 2.02 21.26 -16.96
N ASN A 261 2.52 20.35 -17.79
CA ASN A 261 2.80 20.64 -19.20
C ASN A 261 1.52 21.02 -19.99
N ALA A 262 0.42 20.33 -19.75
CA ALA A 262 -0.86 20.64 -20.39
C ALA A 262 -1.39 22.01 -19.96
N ILE A 263 -1.27 22.35 -18.67
CA ILE A 263 -1.61 23.68 -18.14
C ILE A 263 -0.75 24.79 -18.78
N LYS A 264 0.57 24.56 -18.89
CA LYS A 264 1.50 25.51 -19.57
C LYS A 264 1.20 25.72 -21.05
N GLN A 265 0.57 24.74 -21.69
CA GLN A 265 0.05 24.84 -23.07
C GLN A 265 -1.31 25.58 -23.16
N GLY A 266 -1.83 26.08 -22.04
CA GLY A 266 -3.11 26.79 -21.98
C GLY A 266 -4.34 25.90 -21.95
N LYS A 267 -4.20 24.56 -21.78
CA LYS A 267 -5.33 23.63 -21.70
C LYS A 267 -6.06 23.81 -20.36
N LYS A 268 -7.39 23.87 -20.43
CA LYS A 268 -8.27 23.81 -19.26
C LYS A 268 -8.57 22.35 -18.89
N LEU A 269 -9.13 22.14 -17.71
CA LEU A 269 -9.49 20.80 -17.24
C LEU A 269 -10.38 20.05 -18.23
N ASP A 270 -11.42 20.73 -18.76
CA ASP A 270 -12.36 20.13 -19.73
C ASP A 270 -11.71 19.75 -21.08
N ASP A 271 -10.56 20.37 -21.42
CA ASP A 271 -9.76 19.99 -22.60
C ASP A 271 -8.92 18.73 -22.35
N ILE A 272 -8.68 18.39 -21.07
CA ILE A 272 -7.81 17.29 -20.65
C ILE A 272 -8.62 16.08 -20.19
N VAL A 273 -9.73 16.30 -19.48
CA VAL A 273 -10.62 15.26 -18.95
C VAL A 273 -12.03 15.47 -19.50
N THR A 274 -12.55 14.49 -20.24
CA THR A 274 -13.87 14.55 -20.87
C THR A 274 -14.55 13.19 -20.79
N GLY A 275 -15.79 13.13 -20.27
CA GLY A 275 -16.61 11.92 -20.28
C GLY A 275 -15.98 10.72 -19.59
N GLY A 276 -15.20 10.94 -18.52
CA GLY A 276 -14.51 9.89 -17.79
C GLY A 276 -13.24 9.36 -18.46
N SER A 277 -12.75 10.04 -19.50
CA SER A 277 -11.49 9.76 -20.19
C SER A 277 -10.53 10.93 -20.05
N THR A 278 -9.24 10.72 -20.32
CA THR A 278 -8.25 11.80 -20.33
C THR A 278 -7.38 11.73 -21.58
N SER A 279 -6.99 12.93 -22.08
CA SER A 279 -6.00 13.07 -23.15
C SER A 279 -4.54 12.96 -22.67
N ILE A 280 -4.33 12.87 -21.35
CA ILE A 280 -2.99 12.67 -20.77
C ILE A 280 -2.54 11.24 -21.00
N THR A 281 -1.35 11.10 -21.54
CA THR A 281 -0.64 9.82 -21.67
C THR A 281 0.61 9.83 -20.80
N LEU A 282 0.87 8.72 -20.13
CA LEU A 282 2.04 8.53 -19.31
C LEU A 282 3.02 7.56 -19.99
N PRO A 283 4.33 7.64 -19.68
CA PRO A 283 5.32 6.75 -20.27
C PRO A 283 5.07 5.27 -19.96
N ASP A 284 5.48 4.39 -20.85
CA ASP A 284 5.37 2.92 -20.66
C ASP A 284 6.08 2.41 -19.39
N SER A 285 7.09 3.11 -18.93
CA SER A 285 7.79 2.79 -17.67
C SER A 285 6.91 2.78 -16.43
N VAL A 286 5.74 3.46 -16.49
CA VAL A 286 4.77 3.52 -15.38
C VAL A 286 3.42 2.91 -15.73
N LYS A 287 3.31 2.21 -16.85
CA LYS A 287 2.04 1.64 -17.33
C LYS A 287 1.33 0.73 -16.33
N ASN A 288 2.07 0.05 -15.48
CA ASN A 288 1.52 -0.85 -14.46
C ASN A 288 0.72 -0.10 -13.38
N TRP A 289 0.97 1.20 -13.19
CA TRP A 289 0.24 2.06 -12.26
C TRP A 289 -0.94 2.81 -12.89
N VAL A 290 -1.04 2.74 -14.23
CA VAL A 290 -2.11 3.39 -14.99
C VAL A 290 -3.34 2.50 -15.00
N GLY A 291 -4.48 3.04 -14.59
CA GLY A 291 -5.76 2.32 -14.54
C GLY A 291 -6.96 3.22 -14.84
N LYS A 292 -8.14 2.71 -14.54
CA LYS A 292 -9.42 3.40 -14.78
C LYS A 292 -9.55 4.72 -14.01
N SER A 293 -8.80 4.89 -12.92
CA SER A 293 -8.77 6.10 -12.09
C SER A 293 -7.90 7.23 -12.68
N LEU A 294 -7.16 6.99 -13.77
CA LEU A 294 -6.29 8.02 -14.34
C LEU A 294 -7.00 9.37 -14.61
N PRO A 295 -8.24 9.42 -15.17
CA PRO A 295 -8.92 10.70 -15.36
C PRO A 295 -9.18 11.47 -14.06
N ALA A 296 -9.53 10.78 -12.97
CA ALA A 296 -9.70 11.39 -11.65
C ALA A 296 -8.35 11.90 -11.10
N GLN A 297 -7.30 11.11 -11.21
CA GLN A 297 -5.94 11.47 -10.79
C GLN A 297 -5.40 12.69 -11.57
N VAL A 298 -5.73 12.79 -12.86
CA VAL A 298 -5.40 13.96 -13.70
C VAL A 298 -6.16 15.19 -13.22
N LYS A 299 -7.44 15.05 -12.87
CA LYS A 299 -8.24 16.13 -12.29
C LYS A 299 -7.63 16.62 -10.98
N ASP A 300 -7.34 15.68 -10.05
CA ASP A 300 -6.76 16.00 -8.75
C ASP A 300 -5.41 16.73 -8.90
N ALA A 301 -4.54 16.26 -9.80
CA ALA A 301 -3.27 16.92 -10.11
C ALA A 301 -3.46 18.31 -10.73
N TYR A 302 -4.44 18.47 -11.61
CA TYR A 302 -4.77 19.77 -12.21
C TYR A 302 -5.22 20.79 -11.15
N GLU A 303 -6.11 20.38 -10.25
CA GLU A 303 -6.62 21.22 -9.17
C GLU A 303 -5.49 21.58 -8.18
N GLU A 304 -4.66 20.60 -7.78
CA GLU A 304 -3.50 20.85 -6.92
C GLU A 304 -2.56 21.92 -7.53
N ILE A 305 -2.20 21.78 -8.80
CA ILE A 305 -1.26 22.68 -9.48
C ILE A 305 -1.87 24.09 -9.64
N THR A 306 -3.12 24.18 -10.10
CA THR A 306 -3.76 25.47 -10.38
C THR A 306 -4.11 26.25 -9.13
N GLN A 307 -4.50 25.55 -8.06
CA GLN A 307 -4.84 26.18 -6.78
C GLN A 307 -3.62 26.35 -5.86
N LYS A 308 -2.45 25.81 -6.24
CA LYS A 308 -1.19 25.87 -5.48
C LYS A 308 -1.33 25.36 -4.04
N LYS A 309 -2.11 24.31 -3.86
CA LYS A 309 -2.36 23.63 -2.58
C LYS A 309 -2.38 22.14 -2.80
N PRO A 310 -1.94 21.33 -1.82
CA PRO A 310 -2.13 19.88 -1.86
C PRO A 310 -3.60 19.54 -2.12
N HIS A 311 -3.88 18.52 -2.95
CA HIS A 311 -5.25 18.20 -3.33
C HIS A 311 -6.13 17.91 -2.11
N GLY A 312 -5.65 17.17 -1.14
CA GLY A 312 -6.38 16.90 0.10
C GLY A 312 -6.65 18.12 1.01
N ASP A 313 -6.21 19.34 0.65
CA ASP A 313 -6.59 20.61 1.29
C ASP A 313 -7.71 21.33 0.56
N LEU A 314 -8.11 20.86 -0.60
CA LEU A 314 -9.17 21.47 -1.37
C LEU A 314 -10.55 21.10 -0.77
N PRO A 315 -11.57 21.95 -0.88
CA PRO A 315 -12.93 21.58 -0.50
C PRO A 315 -13.45 20.51 -1.45
N HIS A 316 -14.07 19.48 -0.90
CA HIS A 316 -14.64 18.34 -1.61
C HIS A 316 -16.16 18.45 -1.66
#